data_482d322f7dcdd20e4ad1357392684131
#
_entry.id   482d322f7dcdd20e4ad1357392684131
#
_cell.length_a   1.000
_cell.length_b   1.000
_cell.length_c   1.000
_cell.angle_alpha   90.00
_cell.angle_beta   90.00
_cell.angle_gamma   90.00
#
_symmetry.space_group_name_H-M   'P 1'
#
loop_
_entity.id
_entity.type
_entity.pdbx_description
1 polymer ?
#
loop_
_entity_poly.entity_id
_entity_poly.type
_entity_poly.pdbx_seq_one_letter_code
_entity_poly.pdbx_strand_id
1 'polypeptide(L)'
;NIPSETIFGEASETFNGRLAEPIEKNLAPFSDFLKAHSEFAFGVATDGDADRCGVLLDGGTWLSAQDTIVLLTDHVINNKKTGGDIVKTSSVTGKLNLFKKKNRKIRDVQVGFKYITDEMVKGGVACGFEESGGFGFSFHIPERDGIASALLLCEMLAYSNCKTLSEYYAEKKKKFGEIYYDRIDYHFEHPNRLEILPHFAASIPQSIAEFKVLDTLSYNSSRGVVNGLKFILEGEARWLLLRSSETEPMFRVYAEGSSDAEVKSLLEQGMALIQSYNNE
;
A
#
# COMPACT_ATOMS: atom_id res chain seq x y z
N ASN A 1 11.32 -21.83 -18.34
CA ASN A 1 11.04 -22.40 -17.01
C ASN A 1 11.64 -21.50 -15.94
N ILE A 2 10.83 -21.12 -14.95
CA ILE A 2 11.31 -20.46 -13.73
C ILE A 2 11.39 -21.57 -12.67
N PRO A 3 12.58 -21.90 -12.14
CA PRO A 3 12.70 -22.85 -11.05
C PRO A 3 11.91 -22.31 -9.84
N SER A 4 10.98 -23.10 -9.33
CA SER A 4 10.11 -22.70 -8.22
C SER A 4 9.79 -23.87 -7.32
N GLU A 5 9.59 -23.60 -6.04
CA GLU A 5 9.09 -24.53 -5.05
C GLU A 5 7.85 -23.92 -4.39
N THR A 6 6.88 -24.74 -4.08
CA THR A 6 5.63 -24.33 -3.44
C THR A 6 5.57 -24.96 -2.06
N ILE A 7 5.45 -24.13 -1.02
CA ILE A 7 5.15 -24.58 0.34
C ILE A 7 3.68 -24.30 0.64
N PHE A 8 3.04 -25.13 1.48
CA PHE A 8 1.61 -25.03 1.79
C PHE A 8 0.68 -25.06 0.55
N GLY A 9 1.08 -25.79 -0.51
CA GLY A 9 0.33 -25.90 -1.75
C GLY A 9 -0.92 -26.79 -1.66
N GLU A 10 -1.09 -27.54 -0.56
CA GLU A 10 -2.27 -28.36 -0.34
C GLU A 10 -3.41 -27.52 0.25
N ALA A 11 -4.61 -27.73 -0.26
CA ALA A 11 -5.81 -27.04 0.23
C ALA A 11 -6.04 -27.36 1.73
N SER A 12 -6.32 -26.32 2.52
CA SER A 12 -6.60 -26.42 3.95
C SER A 12 -7.77 -25.53 4.32
N GLU A 13 -8.81 -26.06 4.94
CA GLU A 13 -9.98 -25.30 5.41
C GLU A 13 -9.62 -24.19 6.41
N THR A 14 -8.49 -24.31 7.09
CA THR A 14 -8.04 -23.38 8.12
C THR A 14 -6.79 -22.61 7.72
N PHE A 15 -6.38 -22.66 6.44
CA PHE A 15 -5.09 -22.12 5.97
C PHE A 15 -3.90 -22.52 6.86
N ASN A 16 -3.90 -23.80 7.30
CA ASN A 16 -2.92 -24.36 8.25
C ASN A 16 -2.85 -23.58 9.57
N GLY A 17 -4.01 -23.14 10.09
CA GLY A 17 -4.12 -22.41 11.35
C GLY A 17 -3.67 -20.94 11.32
N ARG A 18 -3.62 -20.34 10.13
CA ARG A 18 -3.23 -18.93 9.94
C ARG A 18 -4.34 -18.12 9.29
N LEU A 19 -4.24 -16.81 9.39
CA LEU A 19 -5.08 -15.93 8.60
C LEU A 19 -4.62 -15.96 7.12
N ALA A 20 -5.57 -15.98 6.20
CA ALA A 20 -5.31 -16.01 4.75
C ALA A 20 -4.89 -14.63 4.20
N GLU A 21 -4.11 -13.86 4.94
CA GLU A 21 -3.59 -12.56 4.55
C GLU A 21 -2.08 -12.65 4.37
N PRO A 22 -1.51 -12.22 3.23
CA PRO A 22 -0.09 -12.32 2.93
C PRO A 22 0.69 -11.14 3.55
N ILE A 23 0.61 -10.99 4.87
CA ILE A 23 1.28 -9.96 5.65
C ILE A 23 2.37 -10.57 6.54
N GLU A 24 3.35 -9.78 6.92
CA GLU A 24 4.56 -10.21 7.63
C GLU A 24 4.28 -11.16 8.78
N LYS A 25 3.35 -10.80 9.69
CA LYS A 25 3.02 -11.61 10.88
C LYS A 25 2.51 -13.03 10.56
N ASN A 26 1.94 -13.25 9.38
CA ASN A 26 1.40 -14.54 8.95
C ASN A 26 2.43 -15.38 8.18
N LEU A 27 3.56 -14.78 7.76
CA LEU A 27 4.54 -15.38 6.87
C LEU A 27 5.82 -15.89 7.57
N ALA A 28 5.83 -15.96 8.92
CA ALA A 28 6.99 -16.43 9.66
C ALA A 28 7.53 -17.80 9.17
N PRO A 29 6.70 -18.85 8.93
CA PRO A 29 7.21 -20.12 8.42
C PRO A 29 7.79 -20.02 7.00
N PHE A 30 7.29 -19.10 6.16
CA PHE A 30 7.85 -18.85 4.85
C PHE A 30 9.18 -18.09 4.93
N SER A 31 9.29 -17.14 5.85
CA SER A 31 10.56 -16.46 6.18
C SER A 31 11.62 -17.48 6.61
N ASP A 32 11.26 -18.40 7.51
CA ASP A 32 12.19 -19.43 7.99
C ASP A 32 12.60 -20.41 6.90
N PHE A 33 11.69 -20.76 6.00
CA PHE A 33 12.00 -21.55 4.81
C PHE A 33 13.05 -20.85 3.94
N LEU A 34 12.86 -19.57 3.59
CA LEU A 34 13.81 -18.82 2.76
C LEU A 34 15.16 -18.60 3.44
N LYS A 35 15.22 -18.48 4.77
CA LYS A 35 16.48 -18.45 5.52
C LYS A 35 17.29 -19.74 5.39
N ALA A 36 16.60 -20.87 5.28
CA ALA A 36 17.24 -22.19 5.15
C ALA A 36 17.60 -22.55 3.69
N HIS A 37 17.09 -21.81 2.71
CA HIS A 37 17.16 -22.12 1.28
C HIS A 37 17.70 -20.90 0.49
N SER A 38 19.02 -20.72 0.50
CA SER A 38 19.69 -19.58 -0.14
C SER A 38 19.70 -19.62 -1.68
N GLU A 39 19.21 -20.68 -2.28
CA GLU A 39 19.06 -20.86 -3.74
C GLU A 39 17.92 -20.05 -4.33
N PHE A 40 16.93 -19.63 -3.51
CA PHE A 40 15.82 -18.83 -3.97
C PHE A 40 16.14 -17.34 -4.00
N ALA A 41 15.82 -16.68 -5.10
CA ALA A 41 16.08 -15.25 -5.29
C ALA A 41 15.08 -14.36 -4.53
N PHE A 42 13.90 -14.86 -4.21
CA PHE A 42 12.85 -14.24 -3.40
C PHE A 42 11.69 -15.21 -3.20
N GLY A 43 10.72 -14.82 -2.38
CA GLY A 43 9.50 -15.56 -2.17
C GLY A 43 8.25 -14.69 -2.34
N VAL A 44 7.14 -15.30 -2.78
CA VAL A 44 5.83 -14.67 -2.88
C VAL A 44 4.78 -15.56 -2.22
N ALA A 45 3.94 -14.97 -1.38
CA ALA A 45 2.75 -15.62 -0.83
C ALA A 45 1.51 -14.91 -1.34
N THR A 46 0.45 -15.68 -1.65
CA THR A 46 -0.86 -15.12 -1.98
C THR A 46 -1.81 -15.22 -0.78
N ASP A 47 -2.91 -14.48 -0.84
CA ASP A 47 -4.05 -14.71 0.04
C ASP A 47 -4.95 -15.87 -0.43
N GLY A 48 -6.12 -16.03 0.19
CA GLY A 48 -6.96 -17.20 -0.02
C GLY A 48 -7.57 -17.35 -1.41
N ASP A 49 -7.83 -16.24 -2.11
CA ASP A 49 -8.34 -16.19 -3.49
C ASP A 49 -7.27 -15.73 -4.50
N ALA A 50 -6.02 -15.57 -4.03
CA ALA A 50 -4.83 -15.25 -4.81
C ALA A 50 -4.90 -13.89 -5.55
N ASP A 51 -5.73 -12.96 -5.09
CA ASP A 51 -5.84 -11.63 -5.68
C ASP A 51 -4.81 -10.64 -5.11
N ARG A 52 -4.24 -10.92 -3.93
CA ARG A 52 -3.17 -10.16 -3.28
C ARG A 52 -1.89 -10.98 -3.15
N CYS A 53 -0.75 -10.32 -3.06
CA CYS A 53 0.51 -10.96 -2.74
C CYS A 53 1.34 -10.20 -1.72
N GLY A 54 2.06 -10.96 -0.89
CA GLY A 54 3.11 -10.52 -0.01
C GLY A 54 4.47 -11.03 -0.50
N VAL A 55 5.52 -10.25 -0.33
CA VAL A 55 6.84 -10.53 -0.88
C VAL A 55 7.86 -10.64 0.23
N LEU A 56 8.72 -11.65 0.12
CA LEU A 56 9.89 -11.81 0.97
C LEU A 56 11.15 -11.78 0.10
N LEU A 57 12.14 -11.06 0.56
CA LEU A 57 13.48 -11.07 -0.03
C LEU A 57 14.13 -12.44 0.18
N ASP A 58 15.17 -12.73 -0.60
CA ASP A 58 16.08 -13.82 -0.27
C ASP A 58 16.61 -13.64 1.17
N GLY A 59 16.73 -14.74 1.91
CA GLY A 59 17.02 -14.68 3.35
C GLY A 59 15.79 -14.39 4.22
N GLY A 60 14.59 -14.31 3.67
CA GLY A 60 13.33 -14.31 4.40
C GLY A 60 12.90 -12.97 5.01
N THR A 61 13.54 -11.87 4.65
CA THR A 61 13.13 -10.53 5.11
C THR A 61 11.87 -10.06 4.37
N TRP A 62 10.89 -9.52 5.10
CA TRP A 62 9.68 -8.93 4.55
C TRP A 62 10.02 -7.71 3.67
N LEU A 63 9.49 -7.69 2.46
CA LEU A 63 9.46 -6.50 1.61
C LEU A 63 8.05 -5.89 1.70
N SER A 64 7.95 -4.67 2.19
CA SER A 64 6.64 -4.02 2.36
C SER A 64 5.88 -3.89 1.05
N ALA A 65 4.55 -3.85 1.13
CA ALA A 65 3.73 -3.58 -0.05
C ALA A 65 4.06 -2.20 -0.66
N GLN A 66 4.41 -1.21 0.16
CA GLN A 66 4.80 0.12 -0.29
C GLN A 66 6.07 0.10 -1.14
N ASP A 67 7.11 -0.64 -0.69
CA ASP A 67 8.35 -0.85 -1.45
C ASP A 67 8.08 -1.63 -2.74
N THR A 68 7.34 -2.74 -2.64
CA THR A 68 6.95 -3.56 -3.79
C THR A 68 6.24 -2.74 -4.87
N ILE A 69 5.32 -1.85 -4.48
CA ILE A 69 4.61 -0.94 -5.37
C ILE A 69 5.57 -0.03 -6.13
N VAL A 70 6.56 0.56 -5.46
CA VAL A 70 7.56 1.42 -6.11
C VAL A 70 8.41 0.64 -7.10
N LEU A 71 8.85 -0.57 -6.73
CA LEU A 71 9.63 -1.45 -7.61
C LEU A 71 8.85 -1.86 -8.85
N LEU A 72 7.61 -2.35 -8.68
CA LEU A 72 6.73 -2.73 -9.78
C LEU A 72 6.40 -1.54 -10.68
N THR A 73 6.17 -0.35 -10.09
CA THR A 73 5.95 0.87 -10.87
C THR A 73 7.16 1.21 -11.74
N ASP A 74 8.37 1.16 -11.16
CA ASP A 74 9.61 1.42 -11.92
C ASP A 74 9.75 0.45 -13.09
N HIS A 75 9.46 -0.83 -12.87
CA HIS A 75 9.51 -1.85 -13.92
C HIS A 75 8.47 -1.61 -15.02
N VAL A 76 7.21 -1.45 -14.66
CA VAL A 76 6.09 -1.22 -15.60
C VAL A 76 6.33 0.03 -16.46
N ILE A 77 6.80 1.09 -15.85
CA ILE A 77 6.95 2.38 -16.51
C ILE A 77 8.26 2.48 -17.31
N ASN A 78 9.37 2.03 -16.75
CA ASN A 78 10.70 2.28 -17.34
C ASN A 78 11.23 1.08 -18.14
N ASN A 79 10.92 -0.15 -17.76
CA ASN A 79 11.37 -1.35 -18.49
C ASN A 79 10.33 -1.79 -19.52
N LYS A 80 9.08 -2.00 -19.11
CA LYS A 80 7.98 -2.34 -20.05
C LYS A 80 7.49 -1.16 -20.86
N LYS A 81 7.83 0.08 -20.47
CA LYS A 81 7.45 1.34 -21.15
C LYS A 81 5.94 1.49 -21.31
N THR A 82 5.16 0.98 -20.38
CA THR A 82 3.70 1.07 -20.38
C THR A 82 3.26 2.52 -20.22
N GLY A 83 2.45 3.01 -21.15
CA GLY A 83 1.88 4.36 -21.11
C GLY A 83 0.65 4.43 -20.20
N GLY A 84 0.30 5.64 -19.77
CA GLY A 84 -0.88 5.90 -18.95
C GLY A 84 -0.56 6.41 -17.54
N ASP A 85 -1.62 6.72 -16.81
CA ASP A 85 -1.56 7.22 -15.44
C ASP A 85 -1.32 6.06 -14.45
N ILE A 86 -0.87 6.39 -13.26
CA ILE A 86 -0.76 5.46 -12.14
C ILE A 86 -1.93 5.76 -11.19
N VAL A 87 -2.73 4.75 -10.86
CA VAL A 87 -3.81 4.87 -9.88
C VAL A 87 -3.36 4.22 -8.58
N LYS A 88 -3.67 4.84 -7.45
CA LYS A 88 -3.34 4.28 -6.15
C LYS A 88 -4.43 4.59 -5.13
N THR A 89 -4.63 3.70 -4.18
CA THR A 89 -5.45 4.05 -3.03
C THR A 89 -4.76 5.12 -2.17
N SER A 90 -5.56 5.88 -1.44
CA SER A 90 -5.09 6.98 -0.60
C SER A 90 -4.07 6.59 0.48
N SER A 91 -4.00 5.30 0.83
CA SER A 91 -3.07 4.70 1.78
C SER A 91 -1.72 4.28 1.17
N VAL A 92 -1.57 4.38 -0.15
CA VAL A 92 -0.31 4.06 -0.84
C VAL A 92 0.66 5.25 -0.81
N THR A 93 1.94 4.92 -0.78
CA THR A 93 3.06 5.86 -0.64
C THR A 93 3.01 7.05 -1.60
N GLY A 94 3.40 8.22 -1.09
CA GLY A 94 3.63 9.43 -1.85
C GLY A 94 4.85 9.36 -2.79
N LYS A 95 5.76 8.38 -2.60
CA LYS A 95 6.93 8.17 -3.48
C LYS A 95 6.55 7.93 -4.94
N LEU A 96 5.34 7.48 -5.22
CA LEU A 96 4.85 7.36 -6.61
C LEU A 96 4.84 8.69 -7.37
N ASN A 97 4.84 9.83 -6.69
CA ASN A 97 4.98 11.14 -7.32
C ASN A 97 6.30 11.31 -8.11
N LEU A 98 7.34 10.52 -7.81
CA LEU A 98 8.59 10.49 -8.58
C LEU A 98 8.37 10.02 -10.04
N PHE A 99 7.30 9.30 -10.32
CA PHE A 99 6.94 8.85 -11.67
C PHE A 99 6.03 9.82 -12.43
N LYS A 100 5.58 10.91 -11.78
CA LYS A 100 4.74 11.94 -12.40
C LYS A 100 5.48 12.64 -13.54
N LYS A 101 4.81 12.80 -14.68
CA LYS A 101 5.31 13.52 -15.87
C LYS A 101 4.18 14.33 -16.48
N LYS A 102 4.48 15.19 -17.47
CA LYS A 102 3.47 15.99 -18.19
C LYS A 102 2.32 15.14 -18.74
N ASN A 103 2.62 13.94 -19.22
CA ASN A 103 1.68 12.97 -19.81
C ASN A 103 1.37 11.77 -18.91
N ARG A 104 1.68 11.84 -17.61
CA ARG A 104 1.37 10.80 -16.62
C ARG A 104 1.02 11.44 -15.30
N LYS A 105 -0.19 11.23 -14.85
CA LYS A 105 -0.68 11.66 -13.54
C LYS A 105 -0.56 10.51 -12.53
N ILE A 106 -0.50 10.88 -11.28
CA ILE A 106 -0.77 9.98 -10.14
C ILE A 106 -2.18 10.32 -9.68
N ARG A 107 -3.09 9.35 -9.75
CA ARG A 107 -4.48 9.50 -9.31
C ARG A 107 -4.65 8.82 -7.97
N ASP A 108 -5.05 9.60 -6.98
CA ASP A 108 -5.36 9.09 -5.64
C ASP A 108 -6.86 8.75 -5.58
N VAL A 109 -7.20 7.51 -5.23
CA VAL A 109 -8.59 7.07 -5.07
C VAL A 109 -8.84 6.58 -3.64
N GLN A 110 -10.09 6.42 -3.28
CA GLN A 110 -10.49 5.86 -2.00
C GLN A 110 -9.90 4.44 -1.81
N VAL A 111 -9.67 4.05 -0.55
CA VAL A 111 -9.24 2.69 -0.20
C VAL A 111 -10.27 1.65 -0.64
N GLY A 112 -9.79 0.67 -1.39
CA GLY A 112 -10.57 -0.41 -1.99
C GLY A 112 -10.28 -0.56 -3.48
N PHE A 113 -9.89 -1.77 -3.91
CA PHE A 113 -9.42 -1.99 -5.27
C PHE A 113 -10.49 -1.70 -6.34
N LYS A 114 -11.77 -1.84 -6.01
CA LYS A 114 -12.90 -1.49 -6.90
C LYS A 114 -12.78 -0.07 -7.50
N TYR A 115 -12.25 0.89 -6.75
CA TYR A 115 -12.05 2.27 -7.25
C TYR A 115 -10.89 2.36 -8.25
N ILE A 116 -9.91 1.47 -8.09
CA ILE A 116 -8.82 1.30 -9.07
C ILE A 116 -9.37 0.64 -10.34
N THR A 117 -10.15 -0.43 -10.19
CA THR A 117 -10.84 -1.13 -11.28
C THR A 117 -11.68 -0.15 -12.10
N ASP A 118 -12.48 0.71 -11.43
CA ASP A 118 -13.30 1.73 -12.11
C ASP A 118 -12.45 2.68 -12.97
N GLU A 119 -11.27 3.07 -12.52
CA GLU A 119 -10.35 3.89 -13.32
C GLU A 119 -9.68 3.09 -14.44
N MET A 120 -9.30 1.84 -14.20
CA MET A 120 -8.69 0.98 -15.22
C MET A 120 -9.65 0.69 -16.37
N VAL A 121 -10.92 0.43 -16.09
CA VAL A 121 -11.98 0.18 -17.09
C VAL A 121 -12.22 1.40 -17.98
N LYS A 122 -12.09 2.63 -17.44
CA LYS A 122 -12.15 3.88 -18.23
C LYS A 122 -10.98 4.02 -19.21
N GLY A 123 -9.89 3.28 -19.00
CA GLY A 123 -8.69 3.31 -19.82
C GLY A 123 -7.72 4.44 -19.47
N GLY A 124 -6.55 4.44 -20.12
CA GLY A 124 -5.50 5.44 -19.89
C GLY A 124 -4.73 5.25 -18.59
N VAL A 125 -4.86 4.11 -17.93
CA VAL A 125 -4.12 3.70 -16.73
C VAL A 125 -3.02 2.72 -17.11
N ALA A 126 -1.82 2.86 -16.57
CA ALA A 126 -0.71 1.92 -16.73
C ALA A 126 -0.78 0.79 -15.68
N CYS A 127 -1.00 1.17 -14.44
CA CYS A 127 -1.06 0.26 -13.29
C CYS A 127 -1.85 0.88 -12.14
N GLY A 128 -2.35 0.04 -11.24
CA GLY A 128 -3.09 0.42 -10.06
C GLY A 128 -2.66 -0.37 -8.82
N PHE A 129 -2.63 0.28 -7.64
CA PHE A 129 -2.04 -0.28 -6.44
C PHE A 129 -2.82 0.00 -5.16
N GLU A 130 -2.91 -1.01 -4.32
CA GLU A 130 -3.43 -0.94 -2.96
C GLU A 130 -2.38 -1.48 -1.98
N GLU A 131 -2.25 -0.89 -0.79
CA GLU A 131 -1.25 -1.26 0.22
C GLU A 131 -1.46 -2.64 0.83
N SER A 132 -2.62 -3.23 0.61
CA SER A 132 -2.95 -4.60 1.04
C SER A 132 -2.24 -5.70 0.23
N GLY A 133 -1.44 -5.34 -0.79
CA GLY A 133 -0.79 -6.27 -1.71
C GLY A 133 -1.59 -6.53 -2.99
N GLY A 134 -2.66 -5.77 -3.24
CA GLY A 134 -3.43 -5.81 -4.47
C GLY A 134 -2.80 -4.93 -5.55
N PHE A 135 -2.36 -5.54 -6.65
CA PHE A 135 -1.69 -4.86 -7.77
C PHE A 135 -2.34 -5.25 -9.09
N GLY A 136 -2.68 -4.24 -9.92
CA GLY A 136 -3.31 -4.41 -11.22
C GLY A 136 -2.53 -3.71 -12.34
N PHE A 137 -2.58 -4.26 -13.55
CA PHE A 137 -1.77 -3.81 -14.68
C PHE A 137 -2.62 -3.76 -15.96
N SER A 138 -2.48 -2.68 -16.75
CA SER A 138 -3.30 -2.45 -17.95
C SER A 138 -3.09 -3.48 -19.07
N PHE A 139 -1.98 -4.21 -19.06
CA PHE A 139 -1.70 -5.28 -20.01
C PHE A 139 -2.25 -6.65 -19.56
N HIS A 140 -3.00 -6.68 -18.49
CA HIS A 140 -3.69 -7.83 -17.94
C HIS A 140 -5.18 -7.50 -17.74
N ILE A 141 -5.89 -8.15 -16.82
CA ILE A 141 -7.27 -7.82 -16.48
C ILE A 141 -7.35 -6.52 -15.65
N PRO A 142 -8.46 -5.78 -15.70
CA PRO A 142 -8.64 -4.56 -14.88
C PRO A 142 -9.00 -4.91 -13.42
N GLU A 143 -8.25 -5.83 -12.83
CA GLU A 143 -8.39 -6.28 -11.46
C GLU A 143 -6.99 -6.61 -10.91
N ARG A 144 -6.88 -6.73 -9.58
CA ARG A 144 -5.67 -7.21 -8.90
C ARG A 144 -5.49 -8.71 -9.14
N ASP A 145 -4.25 -9.13 -9.25
CA ASP A 145 -3.88 -10.52 -9.47
C ASP A 145 -2.52 -10.80 -8.82
N GLY A 146 -2.53 -11.56 -7.73
CA GLY A 146 -1.33 -11.90 -6.97
C GLY A 146 -0.39 -12.80 -7.74
N ILE A 147 -0.91 -13.70 -8.58
CA ILE A 147 -0.10 -14.60 -9.40
C ILE A 147 0.58 -13.84 -10.54
N ALA A 148 -0.17 -12.98 -11.25
CA ALA A 148 0.41 -12.10 -12.27
C ALA A 148 1.47 -11.17 -11.68
N SER A 149 1.23 -10.66 -10.47
CA SER A 149 2.18 -9.82 -9.72
C SER A 149 3.47 -10.57 -9.39
N ALA A 150 3.39 -11.84 -8.97
CA ALA A 150 4.55 -12.70 -8.72
C ALA A 150 5.37 -12.93 -10.00
N LEU A 151 4.71 -13.21 -11.12
CA LEU A 151 5.37 -13.36 -12.42
C LEU A 151 6.03 -12.07 -12.90
N LEU A 152 5.41 -10.92 -12.60
CA LEU A 152 5.99 -9.61 -12.93
C LEU A 152 7.23 -9.29 -12.07
N LEU A 153 7.29 -9.74 -10.82
CA LEU A 153 8.50 -9.66 -10.00
C LEU A 153 9.63 -10.53 -10.58
N CYS A 154 9.32 -11.73 -11.08
CA CYS A 154 10.29 -12.55 -11.80
C CYS A 154 10.81 -11.85 -13.06
N GLU A 155 9.90 -11.29 -13.88
CA GLU A 155 10.27 -10.53 -15.07
C GLU A 155 11.15 -9.33 -14.70
N MET A 156 10.77 -8.58 -13.65
CA MET A 156 11.52 -7.42 -13.17
C MET A 156 12.96 -7.78 -12.79
N LEU A 157 13.15 -8.88 -12.06
CA LEU A 157 14.48 -9.35 -11.69
C LEU A 157 15.28 -9.81 -12.92
N ALA A 158 14.64 -10.51 -13.87
CA ALA A 158 15.26 -10.94 -15.12
C ALA A 158 15.70 -9.77 -16.03
N TYR A 159 15.05 -8.60 -15.94
CA TYR A 159 15.46 -7.39 -16.63
C TYR A 159 16.67 -6.68 -15.98
N SER A 160 17.02 -7.07 -14.78
CA SER A 160 18.14 -6.50 -14.02
C SER A 160 19.42 -7.36 -14.20
N ASN A 161 20.53 -6.83 -13.70
CA ASN A 161 21.77 -7.62 -13.55
C ASN A 161 21.88 -8.26 -12.16
N CYS A 162 20.87 -8.10 -11.31
CA CYS A 162 20.85 -8.62 -9.95
C CYS A 162 20.48 -10.11 -9.95
N LYS A 163 21.07 -10.86 -9.05
CA LYS A 163 20.75 -12.29 -8.86
C LYS A 163 19.61 -12.51 -7.90
N THR A 164 19.43 -11.59 -6.95
CA THR A 164 18.40 -11.69 -5.91
C THR A 164 17.57 -10.41 -5.81
N LEU A 165 16.41 -10.52 -5.20
CA LEU A 165 15.54 -9.37 -4.99
C LEU A 165 16.14 -8.41 -3.95
N SER A 166 16.93 -8.89 -3.00
CA SER A 166 17.65 -8.04 -2.05
C SER A 166 18.66 -7.12 -2.74
N GLU A 167 19.43 -7.66 -3.68
CA GLU A 167 20.37 -6.86 -4.49
C GLU A 167 19.64 -5.79 -5.29
N TYR A 168 18.55 -6.19 -5.96
CA TYR A 168 17.72 -5.28 -6.75
C TYR A 168 17.10 -4.18 -5.88
N TYR A 169 16.50 -4.55 -4.74
CA TYR A 169 15.90 -3.61 -3.81
C TYR A 169 16.94 -2.63 -3.26
N ALA A 170 18.11 -3.10 -2.85
CA ALA A 170 19.18 -2.24 -2.35
C ALA A 170 19.67 -1.22 -3.39
N GLU A 171 19.74 -1.62 -4.68
CA GLU A 171 20.03 -0.70 -5.78
C GLU A 171 18.93 0.36 -5.95
N LYS A 172 17.67 -0.06 -5.97
CA LYS A 172 16.52 0.84 -6.17
C LYS A 172 16.30 1.77 -4.98
N LYS A 173 16.54 1.29 -3.77
CA LYS A 173 16.48 2.10 -2.54
C LYS A 173 17.43 3.30 -2.58
N LYS A 174 18.60 3.18 -3.20
CA LYS A 174 19.52 4.32 -3.42
C LYS A 174 18.88 5.41 -4.29
N LYS A 175 18.00 5.04 -5.21
CA LYS A 175 17.32 5.97 -6.13
C LYS A 175 16.04 6.56 -5.54
N PHE A 176 15.22 5.75 -4.87
CA PHE A 176 13.90 6.14 -4.42
C PHE A 176 13.85 6.56 -2.94
N GLY A 177 14.92 6.29 -2.18
CA GLY A 177 14.96 6.49 -0.74
C GLY A 177 14.18 5.43 0.03
N GLU A 178 14.14 5.58 1.34
CA GLU A 178 13.36 4.74 2.24
C GLU A 178 11.90 5.19 2.30
N ILE A 179 11.01 4.25 2.61
CA ILE A 179 9.61 4.52 2.88
C ILE A 179 9.36 4.21 4.35
N TYR A 180 8.96 5.23 5.09
CA TYR A 180 8.53 5.11 6.48
C TYR A 180 7.02 5.28 6.51
N TYR A 181 6.33 4.19 6.77
CA TYR A 181 4.88 4.12 6.72
C TYR A 181 4.38 3.15 7.78
N ASP A 182 3.30 3.51 8.44
CA ASP A 182 2.62 2.59 9.35
C ASP A 182 1.12 2.90 9.44
N ARG A 183 0.36 1.98 10.04
CA ARG A 183 -1.08 2.05 10.24
C ARG A 183 -1.46 1.59 11.63
N ILE A 184 -2.38 2.31 12.24
CA ILE A 184 -3.04 1.90 13.48
C ILE A 184 -4.52 1.67 13.22
N ASP A 185 -5.02 0.51 13.60
CA ASP A 185 -6.44 0.20 13.67
C ASP A 185 -6.91 0.63 15.08
N TYR A 186 -7.54 1.82 15.13
CA TYR A 186 -7.93 2.49 16.37
C TYR A 186 -9.40 2.19 16.68
N HIS A 187 -9.64 1.36 17.70
CA HIS A 187 -10.99 1.09 18.18
C HIS A 187 -11.56 2.32 18.88
N PHE A 188 -12.70 2.81 18.42
CA PHE A 188 -13.32 4.03 18.90
C PHE A 188 -14.84 3.96 18.85
N GLU A 189 -15.43 3.67 20.03
CA GLU A 189 -16.87 3.61 20.22
C GLU A 189 -17.40 5.01 20.55
N HIS A 190 -18.13 5.60 19.61
CA HIS A 190 -18.79 6.88 19.79
C HIS A 190 -20.08 6.94 18.98
N PRO A 191 -21.21 7.47 19.55
CA PRO A 191 -22.50 7.55 18.85
C PRO A 191 -22.42 8.31 17.51
N ASN A 192 -21.68 9.43 17.51
CA ASN A 192 -21.53 10.31 16.35
C ASN A 192 -20.23 10.04 15.56
N ARG A 193 -19.65 8.84 15.65
CA ARG A 193 -18.40 8.48 15.02
C ARG A 193 -18.31 8.85 13.52
N LEU A 194 -19.42 8.72 12.80
CA LEU A 194 -19.50 9.03 11.37
C LEU A 194 -19.52 10.54 11.07
N GLU A 195 -19.72 11.40 12.06
CA GLU A 195 -19.73 12.86 11.93
C GLU A 195 -18.32 13.47 12.10
N ILE A 196 -17.38 12.72 12.68
CA ILE A 196 -16.03 13.20 13.01
C ILE A 196 -15.28 13.67 11.75
N LEU A 197 -15.21 12.84 10.71
CA LEU A 197 -14.50 13.21 9.48
C LEU A 197 -15.21 14.32 8.69
N PRO A 198 -16.55 14.35 8.56
CA PRO A 198 -17.26 15.51 8.03
C PRO A 198 -16.95 16.83 8.78
N HIS A 199 -16.88 16.79 10.11
CA HIS A 199 -16.50 17.95 10.92
C HIS A 199 -15.10 18.47 10.55
N PHE A 200 -14.08 17.61 10.56
CA PHE A 200 -12.71 18.01 10.19
C PHE A 200 -12.59 18.38 8.70
N ALA A 201 -13.40 17.84 7.82
CA ALA A 201 -13.44 18.26 6.42
C ALA A 201 -14.02 19.67 6.25
N ALA A 202 -14.92 20.10 7.14
CA ALA A 202 -15.48 21.45 7.16
C ALA A 202 -14.54 22.48 7.81
N SER A 203 -13.64 22.04 8.72
CA SER A 203 -12.69 22.89 9.45
C SER A 203 -11.30 22.26 9.44
N ILE A 204 -10.59 22.38 8.32
CA ILE A 204 -9.27 21.77 8.11
C ILE A 204 -8.25 22.44 9.02
N PRO A 205 -7.48 21.69 9.86
CA PRO A 205 -6.43 22.24 10.69
C PRO A 205 -5.31 22.83 9.81
N GLN A 206 -4.73 23.94 10.24
CA GLN A 206 -3.62 24.58 9.52
C GLN A 206 -2.33 23.75 9.58
N SER A 207 -2.14 23.00 10.66
CA SER A 207 -0.99 22.11 10.87
C SER A 207 -1.40 20.83 11.60
N ILE A 208 -0.62 19.77 11.41
CA ILE A 208 -0.69 18.52 12.15
C ILE A 208 0.73 18.23 12.66
N ALA A 209 0.87 18.02 13.97
CA ALA A 209 2.15 18.12 14.64
C ALA A 209 2.83 19.46 14.27
N GLU A 210 4.11 19.44 13.93
CA GLU A 210 4.86 20.62 13.48
C GLU A 210 4.71 20.95 11.99
N PHE A 211 4.00 20.10 11.21
CA PHE A 211 3.93 20.21 9.75
C PHE A 211 2.70 20.98 9.29
N LYS A 212 2.91 21.93 8.38
CA LYS A 212 1.82 22.65 7.73
C LYS A 212 1.01 21.72 6.84
N VAL A 213 -0.32 21.84 6.87
CA VAL A 213 -1.21 21.20 5.92
C VAL A 213 -1.18 21.98 4.60
N LEU A 214 -0.74 21.32 3.52
CA LEU A 214 -0.62 21.91 2.19
C LEU A 214 -1.87 21.68 1.33
N ASP A 215 -2.51 20.53 1.51
CA ASP A 215 -3.70 20.13 0.76
C ASP A 215 -4.47 19.06 1.54
N THR A 216 -5.73 18.86 1.20
CA THR A 216 -6.58 17.86 1.83
C THR A 216 -7.46 17.17 0.80
N LEU A 217 -7.46 15.84 0.82
CA LEU A 217 -8.28 15.00 -0.04
C LEU A 217 -9.37 14.33 0.81
N SER A 218 -10.63 14.53 0.41
CA SER A 218 -11.79 13.91 1.06
C SER A 218 -12.34 12.77 0.22
N TYR A 219 -12.69 11.66 0.86
CA TYR A 219 -13.26 10.48 0.24
C TYR A 219 -14.63 10.20 0.86
N ASN A 220 -15.61 9.94 0.00
CA ASN A 220 -16.98 9.70 0.42
C ASN A 220 -17.34 8.23 0.37
N SER A 221 -18.08 7.77 1.34
CA SER A 221 -18.73 6.47 1.32
C SER A 221 -19.76 6.37 0.19
N SER A 222 -20.28 5.17 -0.05
CA SER A 222 -21.39 4.95 -0.97
C SER A 222 -22.66 5.73 -0.60
N ARG A 223 -22.76 6.19 0.65
CA ARG A 223 -23.85 7.00 1.19
C ARG A 223 -23.61 8.50 1.06
N GLY A 224 -22.50 8.91 0.43
CA GLY A 224 -22.13 10.32 0.26
C GLY A 224 -21.57 11.01 1.51
N VAL A 225 -21.29 10.27 2.59
CA VAL A 225 -20.69 10.80 3.81
C VAL A 225 -19.17 10.70 3.73
N VAL A 226 -18.45 11.74 4.15
CA VAL A 226 -16.98 11.71 4.24
C VAL A 226 -16.55 10.63 5.21
N ASN A 227 -15.91 9.57 4.72
CA ASN A 227 -15.40 8.46 5.50
C ASN A 227 -13.88 8.28 5.38
N GLY A 228 -13.21 9.14 4.62
CA GLY A 228 -11.76 9.23 4.52
C GLY A 228 -11.31 10.67 4.36
N LEU A 229 -10.28 11.07 5.09
CA LEU A 229 -9.71 12.41 5.03
C LEU A 229 -8.18 12.30 5.08
N LYS A 230 -7.52 12.73 3.98
CA LYS A 230 -6.06 12.69 3.86
C LYS A 230 -5.51 14.09 3.85
N PHE A 231 -4.65 14.38 4.79
CA PHE A 231 -3.90 15.62 4.89
C PHE A 231 -2.53 15.44 4.24
N ILE A 232 -2.26 16.24 3.21
CA ILE A 232 -0.92 16.34 2.59
C ILE A 232 -0.14 17.37 3.37
N LEU A 233 0.96 16.96 3.95
CA LEU A 233 1.76 17.77 4.86
C LEU A 233 3.02 18.30 4.18
N GLU A 234 3.58 19.36 4.72
CA GLU A 234 4.84 19.93 4.28
C GLU A 234 5.98 18.90 4.38
N GLY A 235 6.73 18.72 3.29
CA GLY A 235 7.84 17.76 3.16
C GLY A 235 7.64 16.75 2.04
N GLU A 236 8.64 15.91 1.82
CA GLU A 236 8.60 14.88 0.78
C GLU A 236 7.76 13.69 1.26
N ALA A 237 6.77 13.30 0.46
CA ALA A 237 5.91 12.12 0.68
C ALA A 237 5.26 12.06 2.07
N ARG A 238 5.07 13.20 2.76
CA ARG A 238 4.51 13.27 4.11
C ARG A 238 3.00 13.46 4.07
N TRP A 239 2.26 12.59 4.76
CA TRP A 239 0.81 12.67 4.85
C TRP A 239 0.25 11.91 6.05
N LEU A 240 -0.95 12.30 6.47
CA LEU A 240 -1.79 11.61 7.45
C LEU A 240 -3.14 11.30 6.81
N LEU A 241 -3.63 10.07 6.92
CA LEU A 241 -4.96 9.66 6.46
C LEU A 241 -5.77 9.12 7.64
N LEU A 242 -6.93 9.70 7.86
CA LEU A 242 -7.96 9.22 8.78
C LEU A 242 -9.07 8.56 7.97
N ARG A 243 -9.42 7.32 8.32
CA ARG A 243 -10.52 6.60 7.66
C ARG A 243 -11.44 5.98 8.70
N SER A 244 -12.73 6.29 8.63
CA SER A 244 -13.76 5.67 9.45
C SER A 244 -14.29 4.39 8.80
N SER A 245 -14.40 3.31 9.57
CA SER A 245 -15.15 2.13 9.12
C SER A 245 -16.65 2.40 9.21
N GLU A 246 -17.43 1.98 8.21
CA GLU A 246 -18.89 2.12 8.24
C GLU A 246 -19.58 1.02 9.04
N THR A 247 -18.92 -0.13 9.19
CA THR A 247 -19.49 -1.35 9.78
C THR A 247 -18.97 -1.65 11.18
N GLU A 248 -17.80 -1.16 11.53
CA GLU A 248 -17.12 -1.44 12.78
C GLU A 248 -16.86 -0.15 13.57
N PRO A 249 -16.85 -0.16 14.91
CA PRO A 249 -16.49 0.99 15.74
C PRO A 249 -14.98 1.24 15.70
N MET A 250 -14.47 1.60 14.52
CA MET A 250 -13.04 1.67 14.26
C MET A 250 -12.69 2.82 13.33
N PHE A 251 -11.58 3.48 13.61
CA PHE A 251 -10.83 4.28 12.67
C PHE A 251 -9.55 3.54 12.26
N ARG A 252 -9.15 3.72 11.02
CA ARG A 252 -7.81 3.38 10.55
C ARG A 252 -7.05 4.67 10.33
N VAL A 253 -5.96 4.81 11.02
CA VAL A 253 -5.06 5.95 10.94
C VAL A 253 -3.80 5.50 10.24
N TYR A 254 -3.44 6.15 9.15
CA TYR A 254 -2.28 5.83 8.33
C TYR A 254 -1.38 7.05 8.25
N ALA A 255 -0.08 6.85 8.26
CA ALA A 255 0.87 7.94 8.07
C ALA A 255 2.09 7.50 7.24
N GLU A 256 2.64 8.44 6.51
CA GLU A 256 3.95 8.35 5.86
C GLU A 256 4.76 9.59 6.23
N GLY A 257 6.04 9.40 6.50
CA GLY A 257 6.95 10.45 6.93
C GLY A 257 8.39 10.20 6.52
N SER A 258 9.32 10.91 7.15
CA SER A 258 10.77 10.84 6.86
C SER A 258 11.53 9.90 7.80
N SER A 259 10.87 9.36 8.83
CA SER A 259 11.44 8.40 9.78
C SER A 259 10.34 7.67 10.54
N ASP A 260 10.65 6.53 11.16
CA ASP A 260 9.71 5.78 12.02
C ASP A 260 9.21 6.63 13.19
N ALA A 261 10.08 7.47 13.79
CA ALA A 261 9.71 8.37 14.88
C ALA A 261 8.68 9.41 14.43
N GLU A 262 8.85 9.96 13.23
CA GLU A 262 7.90 10.92 12.65
C GLU A 262 6.57 10.26 12.32
N VAL A 263 6.58 9.07 11.71
CA VAL A 263 5.37 8.29 11.41
C VAL A 263 4.59 8.01 12.69
N LYS A 264 5.27 7.56 13.75
CA LYS A 264 4.65 7.34 15.06
C LYS A 264 4.00 8.61 15.61
N SER A 265 4.70 9.75 15.56
CA SER A 265 4.16 11.03 16.00
C SER A 265 2.92 11.44 15.19
N LEU A 266 2.94 11.28 13.87
CA LEU A 266 1.78 11.57 13.02
C LEU A 266 0.58 10.68 13.33
N LEU A 267 0.79 9.39 13.59
CA LEU A 267 -0.27 8.45 13.99
C LEU A 267 -0.87 8.86 15.35
N GLU A 268 -0.06 9.22 16.33
CA GLU A 268 -0.50 9.72 17.64
C GLU A 268 -1.33 11.00 17.50
N GLN A 269 -0.90 11.93 16.65
CA GLN A 269 -1.66 13.15 16.34
C GLN A 269 -3.00 12.84 15.64
N GLY A 270 -3.01 11.87 14.72
CA GLY A 270 -4.25 11.41 14.08
C GLY A 270 -5.26 10.87 15.07
N MET A 271 -4.81 10.07 16.04
CA MET A 271 -5.68 9.57 17.12
C MET A 271 -6.15 10.72 18.04
N ALA A 272 -5.27 11.67 18.38
CA ALA A 272 -5.63 12.82 19.19
C ALA A 272 -6.70 13.70 18.51
N LEU A 273 -6.61 13.90 17.20
CA LEU A 273 -7.64 14.60 16.42
C LEU A 273 -9.00 13.90 16.52
N ILE A 274 -9.03 12.57 16.39
CA ILE A 274 -10.28 11.81 16.52
C ILE A 274 -10.85 11.97 17.94
N GLN A 275 -10.01 11.96 18.96
CA GLN A 275 -10.43 12.09 20.35
C GLN A 275 -10.90 13.52 20.70
N SER A 276 -10.35 14.56 20.07
CA SER A 276 -10.70 15.96 20.37
C SER A 276 -12.15 16.28 20.07
N TYR A 277 -12.76 15.59 19.08
CA TYR A 277 -14.18 15.74 18.76
C TYR A 277 -15.13 15.44 19.94
N ASN A 278 -14.70 14.64 20.92
CA ASN A 278 -15.52 14.32 22.11
C ASN A 278 -15.57 15.47 23.12
N ASN A 279 -14.72 16.48 22.99
CA ASN A 279 -14.57 17.57 23.95
C ASN A 279 -15.21 18.88 23.47
N GLU A 280 -15.81 18.86 22.27
CA GLU A 280 -16.61 19.94 21.69
C GLU A 280 -18.10 19.64 21.80
#